data_dc2d0532a0666ed00b74245fd8215897
#
_entry.id   dc2d0532a0666ed00b74245fd8215897
#
_cell.length_a   1.000
_cell.length_b   1.000
_cell.length_c   1.000
_cell.angle_alpha   90.00
_cell.angle_beta   90.00
_cell.angle_gamma   90.00
#
_symmetry.space_group_name_H-M   'P 1'
#
loop_
_entity.id
_entity.type
_entity.pdbx_description
1 polymer ?
#
loop_
_entity_poly.entity_id
_entity_poly.type
_entity_poly.pdbx_seq_one_letter_code
_entity_poly.pdbx_strand_id
1 'polypeptide(L)'
;GNDEREQTLNQLLTEMDGFASADKPVIVLAATNQPEVLDAALLRPGRFDRQVLVDRPDLSGRKTILEIYTKKVKLAESIDLDSIAQATSGFAGADLANMVNEAALLAARAKRKSVEQQDLSEAIERVVAGLEKKSRVLQDDEKKVVAYHEVGHAIVGHLMPGGSKVAKISIVPRGMSALGYTLQLPTEERFLNSKEELKGQIATLLGGRSAEEVVFGKITTGASNDLQRATDIAEQMVGTFGMSDILGPLAYDKQGGGQFLGNGNNPRRSVSDATAQAIDKEVRDLVDDAHETALKILRNNLPLLESISQKILQEEVIEGNDLKTLLAESKMPA
;
A
#
# COMPACT_ATOMS: atom_id res chain seq x y z
N GLY A 1 22.77 -18.25 25.28
CA GLY A 1 22.37 -17.19 24.31
C GLY A 1 21.88 -15.92 24.97
N ASN A 2 21.12 -15.97 26.07
CA ASN A 2 20.65 -14.74 26.74
C ASN A 2 21.78 -14.08 27.56
N ASP A 3 22.60 -14.88 28.27
CA ASP A 3 23.69 -14.36 29.09
C ASP A 3 24.75 -13.61 28.26
N GLU A 4 25.05 -14.09 27.07
CA GLU A 4 26.00 -13.41 26.16
C GLU A 4 25.45 -12.07 25.64
N ARG A 5 24.14 -12.01 25.35
CA ARG A 5 23.49 -10.76 24.93
C ARG A 5 23.47 -9.73 26.05
N GLU A 6 23.15 -10.16 27.25
CA GLU A 6 23.12 -9.31 28.43
C GLU A 6 24.52 -8.80 28.78
N GLN A 7 25.56 -9.65 28.68
CA GLN A 7 26.95 -9.27 28.89
C GLN A 7 27.42 -8.24 27.83
N THR A 8 27.06 -8.44 26.54
CA THR A 8 27.38 -7.51 25.46
C THR A 8 26.68 -6.17 25.66
N LEU A 9 25.39 -6.18 26.06
CA LEU A 9 24.65 -4.97 26.37
C LEU A 9 25.30 -4.21 27.52
N ASN A 10 25.63 -4.86 28.61
CA ASN A 10 26.27 -4.24 29.78
C ASN A 10 27.64 -3.65 29.43
N GLN A 11 28.42 -4.31 28.59
CA GLN A 11 29.68 -3.78 28.10
C GLN A 11 29.46 -2.52 27.25
N LEU A 12 28.49 -2.54 26.30
CA LEU A 12 28.17 -1.38 25.50
C LEU A 12 27.74 -0.20 26.37
N LEU A 13 26.91 -0.41 27.38
CA LEU A 13 26.47 0.63 28.30
C LEU A 13 27.64 1.24 29.06
N THR A 14 28.60 0.40 29.52
CA THR A 14 29.79 0.85 30.24
C THR A 14 30.71 1.70 29.35
N GLU A 15 30.92 1.30 28.10
CA GLU A 15 31.74 2.05 27.15
C GLU A 15 31.08 3.39 26.79
N MET A 16 29.75 3.40 26.61
CA MET A 16 29.04 4.67 26.32
C MET A 16 29.11 5.67 27.47
N ASP A 17 29.01 5.21 28.71
CA ASP A 17 29.13 6.07 29.90
C ASP A 17 30.61 6.61 30.03
N GLY A 18 31.57 5.87 29.50
CA GLY A 18 32.98 6.29 29.45
C GLY A 18 33.26 7.42 28.45
N PHE A 19 32.48 7.54 27.38
CA PHE A 19 32.69 8.59 26.37
C PHE A 19 32.39 10.00 26.85
N ALA A 20 31.53 10.17 27.86
CA ALA A 20 31.19 11.47 28.44
C ALA A 20 32.37 12.13 29.19
N SER A 21 33.37 11.35 29.61
CA SER A 21 34.57 11.80 30.34
C SER A 21 35.83 11.90 29.49
N ALA A 22 35.76 11.64 28.19
CA ALA A 22 36.92 11.66 27.32
C ALA A 22 37.30 13.09 26.89
N ASP A 23 38.61 13.37 26.75
CA ASP A 23 39.12 14.64 26.23
C ASP A 23 38.66 14.97 24.81
N LYS A 24 38.16 13.98 24.09
CA LYS A 24 37.59 14.12 22.74
C LYS A 24 36.15 13.63 22.74
N PRO A 25 35.19 14.47 22.32
CA PRO A 25 33.80 14.04 22.26
C PRO A 25 33.60 12.95 21.19
N VAL A 26 32.89 11.89 21.55
CA VAL A 26 32.49 10.83 20.63
C VAL A 26 30.96 10.90 20.49
N ILE A 27 30.50 10.96 19.24
CA ILE A 27 29.08 10.92 18.92
C ILE A 27 28.73 9.51 18.43
N VAL A 28 27.83 8.85 19.15
CA VAL A 28 27.35 7.52 18.77
C VAL A 28 26.01 7.65 18.09
N LEU A 29 25.90 7.09 16.89
CA LEU A 29 24.66 7.03 16.10
C LEU A 29 24.25 5.57 15.92
N ALA A 30 22.98 5.30 16.15
CA ALA A 30 22.37 3.99 15.90
C ALA A 30 21.06 4.17 15.13
N ALA A 31 20.65 3.15 14.41
CA ALA A 31 19.36 3.11 13.72
C ALA A 31 18.68 1.76 13.94
N THR A 32 17.38 1.78 14.12
CA THR A 32 16.54 0.60 14.26
C THR A 32 15.18 0.83 13.63
N ASN A 33 14.58 -0.23 13.09
CA ASN A 33 13.18 -0.26 12.67
C ASN A 33 12.24 -0.74 13.79
N GLN A 34 12.81 -1.15 14.94
CA GLN A 34 12.07 -1.70 16.07
C GLN A 34 12.52 -1.02 17.37
N PRO A 35 12.17 0.25 17.58
CA PRO A 35 12.57 0.98 18.79
C PRO A 35 12.01 0.35 20.07
N GLU A 36 10.89 -0.35 19.97
CA GLU A 36 10.20 -1.03 21.07
C GLU A 36 10.96 -2.22 21.67
N VAL A 37 11.90 -2.82 20.94
CA VAL A 37 12.71 -3.92 21.45
C VAL A 37 14.02 -3.47 22.12
N LEU A 38 14.31 -2.17 22.06
CA LEU A 38 15.52 -1.62 22.71
C LEU A 38 15.37 -1.63 24.22
N ASP A 39 16.45 -2.00 24.91
CA ASP A 39 16.51 -1.90 26.37
C ASP A 39 16.40 -0.42 26.81
N ALA A 40 15.54 -0.16 27.79
CA ALA A 40 15.30 1.18 28.31
C ALA A 40 16.60 1.83 28.88
N ALA A 41 17.60 1.03 29.28
CA ALA A 41 18.89 1.53 29.74
C ALA A 41 19.68 2.22 28.62
N LEU A 42 19.51 1.81 27.37
CA LEU A 42 20.12 2.46 26.21
C LEU A 42 19.57 3.86 25.94
N LEU A 43 18.32 4.12 26.32
CA LEU A 43 17.59 5.36 26.04
C LEU A 43 17.74 6.42 27.15
N ARG A 44 18.55 6.13 28.18
CA ARG A 44 18.78 7.07 29.28
C ARG A 44 19.68 8.24 28.85
N PRO A 45 19.55 9.43 29.52
CA PRO A 45 20.43 10.56 29.26
C PRO A 45 21.92 10.18 29.37
N GLY A 46 22.73 10.69 28.46
CA GLY A 46 24.15 10.35 28.35
C GLY A 46 24.48 9.16 27.46
N ARG A 47 23.46 8.52 26.89
CA ARG A 47 23.56 7.39 25.93
C ARG A 47 22.84 7.76 24.63
N PHE A 48 21.82 7.01 24.20
CA PHE A 48 20.96 7.40 23.08
C PHE A 48 19.84 8.33 23.57
N ASP A 49 20.20 9.52 23.99
CA ASP A 49 19.32 10.50 24.62
C ASP A 49 18.48 11.30 23.60
N ARG A 50 18.83 11.22 22.31
CA ARG A 50 18.08 11.86 21.23
C ARG A 50 17.58 10.80 20.25
N GLN A 51 16.26 10.78 20.10
CA GLN A 51 15.58 9.94 19.13
C GLN A 51 15.07 10.83 18.00
N VAL A 52 15.40 10.46 16.77
CA VAL A 52 14.96 11.14 15.56
C VAL A 52 14.16 10.14 14.75
N LEU A 53 12.87 10.42 14.60
CA LEU A 53 12.02 9.65 13.70
C LEU A 53 12.35 10.02 12.26
N VAL A 54 12.65 9.02 11.44
CA VAL A 54 12.84 9.17 10.00
C VAL A 54 11.62 8.62 9.29
N ASP A 55 10.69 9.50 8.98
CA ASP A 55 9.46 9.16 8.27
C ASP A 55 9.70 8.87 6.78
N ARG A 56 8.67 8.34 6.13
CA ARG A 56 8.65 8.24 4.67
C ARG A 56 8.68 9.66 4.07
N PRO A 57 9.42 9.85 2.97
CA PRO A 57 9.55 11.18 2.36
C PRO A 57 8.22 11.65 1.75
N ASP A 58 7.94 12.94 1.88
CA ASP A 58 6.91 13.65 1.13
C ASP A 58 7.27 13.76 -0.36
N LEU A 59 6.41 14.35 -1.18
CA LEU A 59 6.63 14.51 -2.62
C LEU A 59 7.97 15.21 -2.93
N SER A 60 8.28 16.29 -2.21
CA SER A 60 9.53 17.06 -2.39
C SER A 60 10.75 16.23 -2.00
N GLY A 61 10.65 15.52 -0.87
CA GLY A 61 11.69 14.59 -0.40
C GLY A 61 11.93 13.45 -1.39
N ARG A 62 10.86 12.85 -1.96
CA ARG A 62 11.02 11.81 -2.99
C ARG A 62 11.71 12.33 -4.24
N LYS A 63 11.33 13.53 -4.72
CA LYS A 63 12.01 14.17 -5.85
C LYS A 63 13.49 14.35 -5.56
N THR A 64 13.84 14.92 -4.40
CA THR A 64 15.24 15.13 -4.01
C THR A 64 16.01 13.80 -3.93
N ILE A 65 15.40 12.75 -3.37
CA ILE A 65 16.02 11.42 -3.30
C ILE A 65 16.22 10.84 -4.71
N LEU A 66 15.24 10.97 -5.59
CA LEU A 66 15.36 10.56 -6.99
C LEU A 66 16.49 11.29 -7.69
N GLU A 67 16.62 12.61 -7.53
CA GLU A 67 17.72 13.40 -8.08
C GLU A 67 19.10 12.91 -7.59
N ILE A 68 19.20 12.48 -6.33
CA ILE A 68 20.46 11.93 -5.78
C ILE A 68 20.81 10.59 -6.43
N TYR A 69 19.85 9.65 -6.51
CA TYR A 69 20.11 8.32 -7.06
C TYR A 69 20.27 8.32 -8.57
N THR A 70 19.57 9.20 -9.29
CA THR A 70 19.68 9.33 -10.75
C THR A 70 21.00 9.93 -11.21
N LYS A 71 21.73 10.66 -10.37
CA LYS A 71 23.12 11.10 -10.66
C LYS A 71 24.08 9.93 -10.92
N LYS A 72 23.77 8.73 -10.45
CA LYS A 72 24.60 7.53 -10.61
C LYS A 72 24.32 6.78 -11.92
N VAL A 73 23.26 7.15 -12.64
CA VAL A 73 22.84 6.50 -13.88
C VAL A 73 22.72 7.54 -15.00
N LYS A 74 22.89 7.11 -16.24
CA LYS A 74 22.72 8.00 -17.37
C LYS A 74 21.23 8.06 -17.74
N LEU A 75 20.63 9.23 -17.61
CA LEU A 75 19.24 9.50 -17.98
C LEU A 75 19.13 10.03 -19.40
N ALA A 76 18.00 9.81 -20.07
CA ALA A 76 17.59 10.51 -21.27
C ALA A 76 17.16 11.95 -20.92
N GLU A 77 17.25 12.87 -21.88
CA GLU A 77 16.95 14.30 -21.67
C GLU A 77 15.46 14.57 -21.38
N SER A 78 14.57 13.66 -21.77
CA SER A 78 13.11 13.81 -21.69
C SER A 78 12.48 13.23 -20.41
N ILE A 79 13.26 12.98 -19.36
CA ILE A 79 12.73 12.38 -18.13
C ILE A 79 12.08 13.44 -17.25
N ASP A 80 10.83 13.17 -16.86
CA ASP A 80 10.07 13.95 -15.89
C ASP A 80 10.11 13.27 -14.52
N LEU A 81 11.05 13.71 -13.65
CA LEU A 81 11.17 13.22 -12.28
C LEU A 81 10.01 13.65 -11.37
N ASP A 82 9.29 14.74 -11.72
CA ASP A 82 8.11 15.16 -10.95
C ASP A 82 6.98 14.14 -11.09
N SER A 83 6.73 13.66 -12.29
CA SER A 83 5.74 12.60 -12.52
C SER A 83 6.12 11.29 -11.82
N ILE A 84 7.41 10.94 -11.79
CA ILE A 84 7.90 9.75 -11.08
C ILE A 84 7.75 9.92 -9.57
N ALA A 85 8.07 11.10 -9.02
CA ALA A 85 7.88 11.38 -7.59
C ALA A 85 6.40 11.31 -7.18
N GLN A 86 5.48 11.76 -8.04
CA GLN A 86 4.03 11.60 -7.83
C GLN A 86 3.61 10.14 -7.84
N ALA A 87 4.08 9.37 -8.82
CA ALA A 87 3.76 7.95 -8.98
C ALA A 87 4.33 7.04 -7.87
N THR A 88 5.30 7.53 -7.09
CA THR A 88 5.97 6.79 -6.00
C THR A 88 5.49 7.20 -4.61
N SER A 89 4.24 7.66 -4.48
CA SER A 89 3.67 7.97 -3.16
C SER A 89 3.78 6.77 -2.21
N GLY A 90 4.20 7.04 -0.97
CA GLY A 90 4.41 6.02 0.05
C GLY A 90 5.72 5.23 -0.04
N PHE A 91 6.57 5.46 -1.06
CA PHE A 91 7.88 4.82 -1.15
C PHE A 91 8.84 5.37 -0.11
N ALA A 92 9.62 4.48 0.51
CA ALA A 92 10.78 4.87 1.31
C ALA A 92 11.99 5.16 0.42
N GLY A 93 13.02 5.77 0.99
CA GLY A 93 14.26 6.04 0.25
C GLY A 93 14.91 4.80 -0.36
N ALA A 94 14.80 3.66 0.32
CA ALA A 94 15.29 2.37 -0.19
C ALA A 94 14.51 1.88 -1.41
N ASP A 95 13.18 2.08 -1.42
CA ASP A 95 12.32 1.70 -2.55
C ASP A 95 12.66 2.53 -3.79
N LEU A 96 12.87 3.84 -3.60
CA LEU A 96 13.28 4.76 -4.68
C LEU A 96 14.66 4.39 -5.25
N ALA A 97 15.61 4.04 -4.37
CA ALA A 97 16.93 3.57 -4.80
C ALA A 97 16.85 2.28 -5.61
N ASN A 98 16.05 1.31 -5.14
CA ASN A 98 15.83 0.05 -5.83
C ASN A 98 15.14 0.27 -7.18
N MET A 99 14.14 1.13 -7.24
CA MET A 99 13.45 1.49 -8.47
C MET A 99 14.41 2.09 -9.52
N VAL A 100 15.27 3.02 -9.15
CA VAL A 100 16.26 3.60 -10.07
C VAL A 100 17.24 2.53 -10.58
N ASN A 101 17.66 1.61 -9.71
CA ASN A 101 18.52 0.48 -10.09
C ASN A 101 17.80 -0.48 -11.07
N GLU A 102 16.53 -0.82 -10.79
CA GLU A 102 15.72 -1.64 -11.70
C GLU A 102 15.55 -0.98 -13.07
N ALA A 103 15.29 0.34 -13.11
CA ALA A 103 15.20 1.08 -14.36
C ALA A 103 16.50 1.02 -15.18
N ALA A 104 17.66 1.15 -14.51
CA ALA A 104 18.95 1.00 -15.16
C ALA A 104 19.17 -0.42 -15.72
N LEU A 105 18.75 -1.44 -14.98
CA LEU A 105 18.80 -2.85 -15.48
C LEU A 105 17.88 -3.07 -16.68
N LEU A 106 16.70 -2.44 -16.71
CA LEU A 106 15.78 -2.49 -17.86
C LEU A 106 16.40 -1.86 -19.10
N ALA A 107 16.97 -0.67 -18.99
CA ALA A 107 17.66 -0.01 -20.08
C ALA A 107 18.85 -0.85 -20.60
N ALA A 108 19.63 -1.45 -19.70
CA ALA A 108 20.76 -2.32 -20.06
C ALA A 108 20.29 -3.59 -20.79
N ARG A 109 19.21 -4.24 -20.35
CA ARG A 109 18.60 -5.40 -21.02
C ARG A 109 18.12 -5.06 -22.42
N ALA A 110 17.58 -3.84 -22.60
CA ALA A 110 17.18 -3.32 -23.90
C ALA A 110 18.38 -2.81 -24.75
N LYS A 111 19.62 -2.98 -24.26
CA LYS A 111 20.87 -2.51 -24.91
C LYS A 111 20.88 -0.99 -25.16
N ARG A 112 20.14 -0.21 -24.37
CA ARG A 112 20.15 1.25 -24.40
C ARG A 112 21.28 1.81 -23.54
N LYS A 113 21.76 3.00 -23.89
CA LYS A 113 22.84 3.69 -23.17
C LYS A 113 22.36 4.63 -22.07
N SER A 114 21.06 4.86 -22.02
CA SER A 114 20.41 5.75 -21.04
C SER A 114 19.07 5.16 -20.61
N VAL A 115 18.68 5.50 -19.39
CA VAL A 115 17.37 5.19 -18.82
C VAL A 115 16.34 6.14 -19.43
N GLU A 116 15.20 5.63 -19.84
CA GLU A 116 14.08 6.38 -20.38
C GLU A 116 12.91 6.42 -19.39
N GLN A 117 11.93 7.30 -19.61
CA GLN A 117 10.75 7.44 -18.76
C GLN A 117 10.00 6.11 -18.57
N GLN A 118 9.88 5.33 -19.64
CA GLN A 118 9.22 4.03 -19.61
C GLN A 118 9.93 3.01 -18.71
N ASP A 119 11.28 3.09 -18.57
CA ASP A 119 12.02 2.19 -17.68
C ASP A 119 11.71 2.50 -16.21
N LEU A 120 11.60 3.78 -15.88
CA LEU A 120 11.21 4.21 -14.54
C LEU A 120 9.78 3.81 -14.22
N SER A 121 8.85 3.96 -15.16
CA SER A 121 7.46 3.51 -15.00
C SER A 121 7.36 2.00 -14.79
N GLU A 122 8.04 1.19 -15.63
CA GLU A 122 8.09 -0.26 -15.44
C GLU A 122 8.78 -0.66 -14.14
N ALA A 123 9.81 0.08 -13.71
CA ALA A 123 10.49 -0.18 -12.45
C ALA A 123 9.56 0.07 -11.24
N ILE A 124 8.70 1.11 -11.28
CA ILE A 124 7.66 1.32 -10.26
C ILE A 124 6.75 0.09 -10.17
N GLU A 125 6.25 -0.38 -11.32
CA GLU A 125 5.37 -1.55 -11.37
C GLU A 125 6.05 -2.80 -10.81
N ARG A 126 7.35 -3.00 -11.06
CA ARG A 126 8.12 -4.12 -10.50
C ARG A 126 8.27 -4.03 -8.99
N VAL A 127 8.48 -2.85 -8.46
CA VAL A 127 8.58 -2.65 -7.01
C VAL A 127 7.23 -2.87 -6.33
N VAL A 128 6.13 -2.40 -6.94
CA VAL A 128 4.77 -2.48 -6.37
C VAL A 128 4.15 -3.87 -6.57
N ALA A 129 4.14 -4.37 -7.80
CA ALA A 129 3.42 -5.58 -8.19
C ALA A 129 4.33 -6.82 -8.39
N GLY A 130 5.65 -6.62 -8.37
CA GLY A 130 6.63 -7.67 -8.62
C GLY A 130 6.94 -7.87 -10.10
N LEU A 131 7.79 -8.86 -10.36
CA LEU A 131 8.22 -9.20 -11.73
C LEU A 131 7.08 -9.83 -12.53
N GLU A 132 6.99 -9.45 -13.80
CA GLU A 132 6.10 -10.09 -14.77
C GLU A 132 6.42 -11.58 -14.92
N LYS A 133 5.39 -12.44 -14.86
CA LYS A 133 5.51 -13.89 -15.01
C LYS A 133 5.11 -14.34 -16.42
N LYS A 134 6.02 -14.24 -17.37
CA LYS A 134 5.80 -14.67 -18.76
C LYS A 134 5.50 -16.18 -18.91
N SER A 135 5.87 -16.98 -17.91
CA SER A 135 5.64 -18.45 -17.95
C SER A 135 4.27 -18.87 -17.43
N ARG A 136 3.50 -17.97 -16.82
CA ARG A 136 2.17 -18.29 -16.28
C ARG A 136 1.11 -17.98 -17.33
N VAL A 137 0.75 -19.00 -18.10
CA VAL A 137 -0.36 -18.90 -19.05
C VAL A 137 -1.66 -19.15 -18.29
N LEU A 138 -2.51 -18.13 -18.21
CA LEU A 138 -3.87 -18.26 -17.69
C LEU A 138 -4.73 -18.98 -18.72
N GLN A 139 -5.64 -19.83 -18.27
CA GLN A 139 -6.69 -20.38 -19.14
C GLN A 139 -7.65 -19.23 -19.55
N ASP A 140 -8.27 -19.36 -20.71
CA ASP A 140 -9.14 -18.30 -21.26
C ASP A 140 -10.27 -17.90 -20.29
N ASP A 141 -10.84 -18.88 -19.58
CA ASP A 141 -11.87 -18.63 -18.56
C ASP A 141 -11.32 -17.87 -17.36
N GLU A 142 -10.11 -18.20 -16.87
CA GLU A 142 -9.44 -17.50 -15.79
C GLU A 142 -9.08 -16.07 -16.22
N LYS A 143 -8.53 -15.92 -17.43
CA LYS A 143 -8.17 -14.61 -18.00
C LYS A 143 -9.39 -13.70 -18.07
N LYS A 144 -10.54 -14.27 -18.45
CA LYS A 144 -11.82 -13.55 -18.49
C LYS A 144 -12.25 -13.09 -17.10
N VAL A 145 -12.21 -13.96 -16.10
CA VAL A 145 -12.56 -13.60 -14.72
C VAL A 145 -11.66 -12.49 -14.21
N VAL A 146 -10.34 -12.60 -14.39
CA VAL A 146 -9.36 -11.57 -14.00
C VAL A 146 -9.66 -10.24 -14.68
N ALA A 147 -9.99 -10.21 -15.98
CA ALA A 147 -10.31 -8.99 -16.69
C ALA A 147 -11.48 -8.23 -16.06
N TYR A 148 -12.58 -8.93 -15.79
CA TYR A 148 -13.75 -8.30 -15.16
C TYR A 148 -13.48 -7.89 -13.72
N HIS A 149 -12.69 -8.66 -12.98
CA HIS A 149 -12.23 -8.32 -11.63
C HIS A 149 -11.48 -7.00 -11.59
N GLU A 150 -10.43 -6.86 -12.41
CA GLU A 150 -9.62 -5.64 -12.46
C GLU A 150 -10.40 -4.41 -12.94
N VAL A 151 -11.26 -4.59 -13.95
CA VAL A 151 -12.14 -3.51 -14.42
C VAL A 151 -13.16 -3.13 -13.35
N GLY A 152 -13.63 -4.08 -12.55
CA GLY A 152 -14.48 -3.83 -11.40
C GLY A 152 -13.86 -2.87 -10.39
N HIS A 153 -12.61 -3.13 -10.00
CA HIS A 153 -11.84 -2.21 -9.14
C HIS A 153 -11.70 -0.82 -9.76
N ALA A 154 -11.45 -0.77 -11.07
CA ALA A 154 -11.25 0.50 -11.77
C ALA A 154 -12.52 1.37 -11.82
N ILE A 155 -13.68 0.78 -12.16
CA ILE A 155 -14.96 1.51 -12.24
C ILE A 155 -15.38 1.99 -10.84
N VAL A 156 -15.37 1.10 -9.85
CA VAL A 156 -15.75 1.47 -8.48
C VAL A 156 -14.81 2.52 -7.92
N GLY A 157 -13.49 2.32 -8.05
CA GLY A 157 -12.48 3.26 -7.55
C GLY A 157 -12.54 4.63 -8.25
N HIS A 158 -12.97 4.69 -9.52
CA HIS A 158 -13.13 5.96 -10.23
C HIS A 158 -14.32 6.78 -9.70
N LEU A 159 -15.39 6.11 -9.26
CA LEU A 159 -16.63 6.75 -8.84
C LEU A 159 -16.69 7.02 -7.33
N MET A 160 -15.94 6.29 -6.53
CA MET A 160 -16.01 6.41 -5.07
C MET A 160 -15.15 7.57 -4.51
N PRO A 161 -15.61 8.24 -3.42
CA PRO A 161 -14.81 9.22 -2.70
C PRO A 161 -13.51 8.57 -2.17
N GLY A 162 -12.40 9.31 -2.19
CA GLY A 162 -11.12 8.77 -1.74
C GLY A 162 -10.49 7.75 -2.69
N GLY A 163 -11.15 7.45 -3.81
CA GLY A 163 -10.57 6.66 -4.89
C GLY A 163 -9.37 7.37 -5.51
N SER A 164 -8.26 6.67 -5.63
CA SER A 164 -7.09 7.15 -6.36
C SER A 164 -7.36 7.08 -7.85
N LYS A 165 -6.76 7.99 -8.63
CA LYS A 165 -6.88 7.92 -10.10
C LYS A 165 -6.33 6.59 -10.61
N VAL A 166 -7.18 5.86 -11.32
CA VAL A 166 -6.76 4.64 -12.01
C VAL A 166 -5.83 5.04 -13.14
N ALA A 167 -4.57 4.63 -13.04
CA ALA A 167 -3.53 4.95 -14.03
C ALA A 167 -3.39 3.85 -15.07
N LYS A 168 -3.59 2.60 -14.67
CA LYS A 168 -3.38 1.42 -15.50
C LYS A 168 -4.21 0.25 -15.00
N ILE A 169 -4.73 -0.55 -15.93
CA ILE A 169 -5.30 -1.87 -15.67
C ILE A 169 -4.48 -2.87 -16.46
N SER A 170 -4.10 -4.00 -15.85
CA SER A 170 -3.34 -5.06 -16.51
C SER A 170 -3.83 -6.43 -16.06
N ILE A 171 -3.96 -7.34 -17.00
CA ILE A 171 -4.26 -8.75 -16.75
C ILE A 171 -3.03 -9.63 -16.97
N VAL A 172 -1.85 -9.02 -17.06
CA VAL A 172 -0.57 -9.73 -17.11
C VAL A 172 -0.17 -10.14 -15.69
N PRO A 173 0.03 -11.44 -15.41
CA PRO A 173 0.38 -11.90 -14.07
C PRO A 173 1.72 -11.35 -13.59
N ARG A 174 1.77 -10.87 -12.34
CA ARG A 174 2.98 -10.38 -11.68
C ARG A 174 3.14 -10.96 -10.27
N GLY A 175 4.37 -10.97 -9.77
CA GLY A 175 4.68 -11.39 -8.41
C GLY A 175 4.27 -12.84 -8.09
N MET A 176 4.01 -13.14 -6.81
CA MET A 176 3.68 -14.51 -6.37
C MET A 176 2.21 -14.88 -6.51
N SER A 177 1.29 -13.95 -6.40
CA SER A 177 -0.16 -14.21 -6.33
C SER A 177 -1.02 -13.33 -7.24
N ALA A 178 -0.51 -12.21 -7.76
CA ALA A 178 -1.32 -11.33 -8.60
C ALA A 178 -1.51 -11.91 -10.01
N LEU A 179 -2.76 -12.15 -10.40
CA LEU A 179 -3.15 -12.60 -11.74
C LEU A 179 -3.40 -11.43 -12.68
N GLY A 180 -3.72 -10.27 -12.14
CA GLY A 180 -3.84 -8.97 -12.74
C GLY A 180 -3.56 -7.90 -11.70
N TYR A 181 -3.64 -6.64 -12.06
CA TYR A 181 -3.58 -5.53 -11.12
C TYR A 181 -4.17 -4.24 -11.72
N THR A 182 -4.77 -3.47 -10.87
CA THR A 182 -5.21 -2.11 -11.16
C THR A 182 -4.31 -1.13 -10.42
N LEU A 183 -3.48 -0.39 -11.17
CA LEU A 183 -2.59 0.62 -10.60
C LEU A 183 -3.39 1.88 -10.35
N GLN A 184 -3.51 2.24 -9.09
CA GLN A 184 -4.13 3.48 -8.65
C GLN A 184 -3.04 4.40 -8.12
N LEU A 185 -2.94 5.60 -8.66
CA LEU A 185 -1.97 6.60 -8.21
C LEU A 185 -2.70 7.67 -7.40
N PRO A 186 -2.24 7.98 -6.17
CA PRO A 186 -2.80 9.08 -5.42
C PRO A 186 -2.55 10.40 -6.16
N THR A 187 -3.59 11.21 -6.26
CA THR A 187 -3.51 12.53 -6.91
C THR A 187 -2.86 13.59 -6.04
N GLU A 188 -2.98 13.41 -4.73
CA GLU A 188 -2.46 14.32 -3.71
C GLU A 188 -1.94 13.51 -2.53
N GLU A 189 -0.94 14.03 -1.83
CA GLU A 189 -0.53 13.49 -0.54
C GLU A 189 -1.54 13.94 0.51
N ARG A 190 -2.32 12.98 1.01
CA ARG A 190 -3.27 13.22 2.09
C ARG A 190 -2.83 12.48 3.33
N PHE A 191 -2.77 13.21 4.42
CA PHE A 191 -2.45 12.67 5.75
C PHE A 191 -3.70 12.31 6.56
N LEU A 192 -4.87 12.76 6.11
CA LEU A 192 -6.15 12.50 6.77
C LEU A 192 -7.14 11.92 5.77
N ASN A 193 -7.83 10.87 6.19
CA ASN A 193 -8.94 10.28 5.46
C ASN A 193 -10.25 10.51 6.23
N SER A 194 -11.29 10.93 5.54
CA SER A 194 -12.64 10.99 6.10
C SER A 194 -13.28 9.60 6.19
N LYS A 195 -14.37 9.50 6.96
CA LYS A 195 -15.17 8.26 7.06
C LYS A 195 -15.68 7.82 5.67
N GLU A 196 -16.10 8.77 4.85
CA GLU A 196 -16.61 8.53 3.50
C GLU A 196 -15.51 8.04 2.56
N GLU A 197 -14.30 8.58 2.67
CA GLU A 197 -13.17 8.14 1.87
C GLU A 197 -12.72 6.72 2.23
N LEU A 198 -12.70 6.37 3.52
CA LEU A 198 -12.39 5.00 3.94
C LEU A 198 -13.46 4.00 3.48
N LYS A 199 -14.75 4.36 3.57
CA LYS A 199 -15.84 3.54 2.99
C LYS A 199 -15.67 3.38 1.47
N GLY A 200 -15.26 4.43 0.76
CA GLY A 200 -14.96 4.39 -0.66
C GLY A 200 -13.78 3.46 -0.99
N GLN A 201 -12.76 3.44 -0.16
CA GLN A 201 -11.64 2.50 -0.31
C GLN A 201 -12.08 1.05 -0.11
N ILE A 202 -12.91 0.76 0.91
CA ILE A 202 -13.48 -0.58 1.13
C ILE A 202 -14.30 -1.00 -0.09
N ALA A 203 -15.19 -0.15 -0.60
CA ALA A 203 -16.00 -0.44 -1.79
C ALA A 203 -15.12 -0.69 -3.03
N THR A 204 -14.04 0.06 -3.20
CA THR A 204 -13.08 -0.12 -4.29
C THR A 204 -12.40 -1.48 -4.21
N LEU A 205 -11.96 -1.90 -3.01
CA LEU A 205 -11.38 -3.22 -2.78
C LEU A 205 -12.36 -4.36 -3.07
N LEU A 206 -13.66 -4.14 -2.80
CA LEU A 206 -14.70 -5.12 -3.10
C LEU A 206 -15.14 -5.10 -4.56
N GLY A 207 -14.72 -4.12 -5.36
CA GLY A 207 -15.11 -3.94 -6.75
C GLY A 207 -14.84 -5.15 -7.64
N GLY A 208 -13.68 -5.80 -7.48
CA GLY A 208 -13.31 -6.99 -8.24
C GLY A 208 -14.27 -8.16 -7.98
N ARG A 209 -14.47 -8.52 -6.71
CA ARG A 209 -15.40 -9.56 -6.30
C ARG A 209 -16.83 -9.26 -6.76
N SER A 210 -17.26 -8.00 -6.62
CA SER A 210 -18.60 -7.58 -7.04
C SER A 210 -18.80 -7.70 -8.55
N ALA A 211 -17.75 -7.45 -9.35
CA ALA A 211 -17.80 -7.65 -10.80
C ALA A 211 -17.95 -9.13 -11.17
N GLU A 212 -17.21 -10.03 -10.50
CA GLU A 212 -17.38 -11.48 -10.68
C GLU A 212 -18.81 -11.91 -10.37
N GLU A 213 -19.40 -11.43 -9.28
CA GLU A 213 -20.75 -11.76 -8.86
C GLU A 213 -21.81 -11.27 -9.86
N VAL A 214 -21.69 -10.00 -10.31
CA VAL A 214 -22.64 -9.39 -11.25
C VAL A 214 -22.62 -10.06 -12.61
N VAL A 215 -21.44 -10.43 -13.12
CA VAL A 215 -21.28 -10.95 -14.48
C VAL A 215 -21.41 -12.47 -14.55
N PHE A 216 -20.79 -13.18 -13.62
CA PHE A 216 -20.72 -14.65 -13.67
C PHE A 216 -21.66 -15.33 -12.67
N GLY A 217 -22.26 -14.61 -11.71
CA GLY A 217 -23.02 -15.19 -10.61
C GLY A 217 -22.20 -16.11 -9.71
N LYS A 218 -20.87 -16.00 -9.78
CA LYS A 218 -19.90 -16.81 -9.06
C LYS A 218 -18.81 -15.91 -8.50
N ILE A 219 -18.19 -16.36 -7.43
CA ILE A 219 -17.07 -15.68 -6.78
C ILE A 219 -15.87 -16.62 -6.75
N THR A 220 -14.68 -16.08 -6.89
CA THR A 220 -13.44 -16.85 -6.87
C THR A 220 -12.58 -16.53 -5.66
N THR A 221 -11.50 -17.25 -5.49
CA THR A 221 -10.49 -17.00 -4.44
C THR A 221 -9.59 -15.80 -4.77
N GLY A 222 -9.71 -15.21 -5.95
CA GLY A 222 -8.88 -14.08 -6.41
C GLY A 222 -8.96 -12.87 -5.49
N ALA A 223 -10.15 -12.61 -4.94
CA ALA A 223 -10.41 -11.47 -4.05
C ALA A 223 -9.90 -11.65 -2.59
N SER A 224 -9.14 -12.70 -2.26
CA SER A 224 -8.77 -12.98 -0.87
C SER A 224 -7.94 -11.85 -0.21
N ASN A 225 -7.02 -11.25 -0.94
CA ASN A 225 -6.23 -10.13 -0.44
C ASN A 225 -7.07 -8.85 -0.28
N ASP A 226 -7.97 -8.59 -1.23
CA ASP A 226 -8.85 -7.43 -1.18
C ASP A 226 -9.82 -7.52 -0.01
N LEU A 227 -10.37 -8.71 0.25
CA LEU A 227 -11.21 -8.96 1.42
C LEU A 227 -10.46 -8.72 2.72
N GLN A 228 -9.21 -9.20 2.83
CA GLN A 228 -8.39 -8.96 4.01
C GLN A 228 -8.17 -7.47 4.23
N ARG A 229 -7.72 -6.74 3.21
CA ARG A 229 -7.48 -5.29 3.28
C ARG A 229 -8.76 -4.50 3.58
N ALA A 230 -9.89 -4.88 3.00
CA ALA A 230 -11.19 -4.27 3.27
C ALA A 230 -11.58 -4.45 4.75
N THR A 231 -11.37 -5.65 5.29
CA THR A 231 -11.61 -5.95 6.71
C THR A 231 -10.68 -5.15 7.60
N ASP A 232 -9.38 -5.11 7.30
CA ASP A 232 -8.38 -4.34 8.07
C ASP A 232 -8.76 -2.85 8.16
N ILE A 233 -9.23 -2.24 7.06
CA ILE A 233 -9.70 -0.84 7.04
C ILE A 233 -10.95 -0.69 7.92
N ALA A 234 -11.94 -1.57 7.80
CA ALA A 234 -13.16 -1.53 8.59
C ALA A 234 -12.87 -1.71 10.09
N GLU A 235 -11.96 -2.63 10.45
CA GLU A 235 -11.49 -2.81 11.84
C GLU A 235 -10.82 -1.55 12.38
N GLN A 236 -9.97 -0.90 11.60
CA GLN A 236 -9.34 0.36 12.00
C GLN A 236 -10.35 1.49 12.18
N MET A 237 -11.35 1.59 11.29
CA MET A 237 -12.42 2.59 11.41
C MET A 237 -13.16 2.47 12.74
N VAL A 238 -13.49 1.24 13.14
CA VAL A 238 -14.25 0.97 14.36
C VAL A 238 -13.37 0.95 15.59
N GLY A 239 -12.24 0.21 15.52
CA GLY A 239 -11.40 -0.06 16.68
C GLY A 239 -10.40 1.04 17.03
N THR A 240 -9.87 1.75 16.01
CA THR A 240 -8.79 2.72 16.20
C THR A 240 -9.25 4.17 16.03
N PHE A 241 -10.03 4.44 14.98
CA PHE A 241 -10.40 5.82 14.62
C PHE A 241 -11.69 6.32 15.29
N GLY A 242 -12.45 5.41 15.96
CA GLY A 242 -13.70 5.77 16.62
C GLY A 242 -14.77 6.31 15.66
N MET A 243 -14.84 5.74 14.44
CA MET A 243 -15.75 6.17 13.39
C MET A 243 -17.08 5.40 13.35
N SER A 244 -17.38 4.61 14.41
CA SER A 244 -18.68 3.95 14.57
C SER A 244 -19.71 4.89 15.19
N ASP A 245 -20.90 4.94 14.60
CA ASP A 245 -22.01 5.74 15.14
C ASP A 245 -22.67 5.05 16.35
N ILE A 246 -22.54 3.71 16.47
CA ILE A 246 -23.11 2.92 17.58
C ILE A 246 -22.16 2.89 18.78
N LEU A 247 -20.87 2.68 18.52
CA LEU A 247 -19.85 2.55 19.57
C LEU A 247 -19.29 3.91 20.04
N GLY A 248 -19.57 4.98 19.27
CA GLY A 248 -19.11 6.34 19.58
C GLY A 248 -17.61 6.56 19.31
N PRO A 249 -17.09 7.75 19.65
CA PRO A 249 -15.72 8.17 19.37
C PRO A 249 -14.72 7.58 20.39
N LEU A 250 -14.64 6.26 20.46
CA LEU A 250 -13.76 5.53 21.37
C LEU A 250 -12.75 4.68 20.57
N ALA A 251 -11.50 4.69 21.03
CA ALA A 251 -10.47 3.80 20.52
C ALA A 251 -10.39 2.56 21.42
N TYR A 252 -10.80 1.43 20.87
CA TYR A 252 -10.78 0.12 21.53
C TYR A 252 -9.45 -0.60 21.34
N ASP A 253 -8.81 -0.41 20.17
CA ASP A 253 -7.50 -0.93 19.87
C ASP A 253 -6.46 0.13 20.25
N LYS A 254 -5.85 -0.04 21.41
CA LYS A 254 -4.72 0.81 21.82
C LYS A 254 -3.50 0.38 21.01
N GLN A 255 -3.16 1.14 19.97
CA GLN A 255 -1.86 0.99 19.34
C GLN A 255 -0.78 1.16 20.41
N GLY A 256 -0.14 0.05 20.80
CA GLY A 256 1.20 -0.05 21.35
C GLY A 256 1.75 1.02 22.29
N GLY A 257 0.94 1.67 23.07
CA GLY A 257 1.41 2.50 24.19
C GLY A 257 1.62 1.66 25.44
N GLY A 258 2.58 0.72 25.45
CA GLY A 258 2.79 -0.06 26.66
C GLY A 258 3.46 -1.41 26.53
N GLN A 259 4.24 -1.64 25.49
CA GLN A 259 5.13 -2.82 25.45
C GLN A 259 6.40 -2.64 26.29
N PHE A 260 6.36 -1.72 27.27
CA PHE A 260 7.47 -1.48 28.19
C PHE A 260 7.54 -2.49 29.36
N LEU A 261 6.58 -3.41 29.51
CA LEU A 261 6.64 -4.47 30.51
C LEU A 261 6.24 -5.77 29.83
N GLY A 262 7.25 -6.60 29.60
CA GLY A 262 7.16 -7.87 28.93
C GLY A 262 6.08 -8.78 29.49
N ASN A 263 5.26 -9.27 28.60
CA ASN A 263 4.83 -10.68 28.52
C ASN A 263 4.17 -10.85 27.15
N GLY A 264 4.86 -11.60 26.29
CA GLY A 264 4.29 -12.01 25.02
C GLY A 264 3.04 -12.84 25.24
N ASN A 265 1.90 -12.21 25.05
CA ASN A 265 0.67 -12.88 24.70
C ASN A 265 -0.22 -11.86 24.01
N ASN A 266 -0.67 -12.19 22.81
CA ASN A 266 -1.73 -11.60 22.01
C ASN A 266 -2.43 -10.44 22.73
N PRO A 267 -2.44 -9.20 22.18
CA PRO A 267 -3.29 -8.16 22.73
C PRO A 267 -4.76 -8.56 22.48
N ARG A 268 -5.30 -9.39 23.34
CA ARG A 268 -6.75 -9.56 23.40
C ARG A 268 -7.31 -8.18 23.70
N ARG A 269 -8.19 -7.71 22.81
CA ARG A 269 -8.99 -6.52 23.07
C ARG A 269 -9.47 -6.57 24.51
N SER A 270 -9.06 -5.60 25.32
CA SER A 270 -9.49 -5.51 26.72
C SER A 270 -10.89 -4.91 26.79
N VAL A 271 -11.85 -5.53 26.13
CA VAL A 271 -13.24 -5.12 26.05
C VAL A 271 -14.14 -6.26 26.54
N SER A 272 -15.34 -5.92 26.98
CA SER A 272 -16.35 -6.94 27.34
C SER A 272 -16.80 -7.73 26.11
N ASP A 273 -17.31 -8.94 26.29
CA ASP A 273 -17.84 -9.77 25.21
C ASP A 273 -18.95 -9.05 24.44
N ALA A 274 -19.80 -8.27 25.10
CA ALA A 274 -20.84 -7.50 24.45
C ALA A 274 -20.26 -6.40 23.54
N THR A 275 -19.19 -5.74 23.96
CA THR A 275 -18.49 -4.72 23.15
C THR A 275 -17.78 -5.38 21.97
N ALA A 276 -17.13 -6.53 22.17
CA ALA A 276 -16.50 -7.29 21.09
C ALA A 276 -17.52 -7.70 20.01
N GLN A 277 -18.68 -8.23 20.41
CA GLN A 277 -19.75 -8.56 19.48
C GLN A 277 -20.28 -7.34 18.72
N ALA A 278 -20.39 -6.18 19.39
CA ALA A 278 -20.80 -4.95 18.74
C ALA A 278 -19.76 -4.45 17.72
N ILE A 279 -18.45 -4.56 18.03
CA ILE A 279 -17.37 -4.25 17.08
C ILE A 279 -17.44 -5.18 15.87
N ASP A 280 -17.55 -6.50 16.08
CA ASP A 280 -17.63 -7.48 15.00
C ASP A 280 -18.86 -7.23 14.09
N LYS A 281 -19.97 -6.80 14.67
CA LYS A 281 -21.17 -6.43 13.92
C LYS A 281 -20.94 -5.18 13.07
N GLU A 282 -20.40 -4.11 13.67
CA GLU A 282 -20.12 -2.86 12.95
C GLU A 282 -19.14 -3.05 11.79
N VAL A 283 -18.08 -3.85 12.00
CA VAL A 283 -17.11 -4.18 10.95
C VAL A 283 -17.82 -4.90 9.79
N ARG A 284 -18.66 -5.89 10.11
CA ARG A 284 -19.44 -6.60 9.11
C ARG A 284 -20.38 -5.67 8.35
N ASP A 285 -21.14 -4.86 9.07
CA ASP A 285 -22.12 -3.93 8.48
C ASP A 285 -21.41 -2.93 7.53
N LEU A 286 -20.20 -2.41 7.90
CA LEU A 286 -19.39 -1.54 7.04
C LEU A 286 -18.96 -2.24 5.74
N VAL A 287 -18.50 -3.49 5.83
CA VAL A 287 -18.07 -4.27 4.65
C VAL A 287 -19.27 -4.61 3.77
N ASP A 288 -20.39 -5.01 4.36
CA ASP A 288 -21.63 -5.36 3.64
C ASP A 288 -22.21 -4.12 2.91
N ASP A 289 -22.27 -2.96 3.57
CA ASP A 289 -22.72 -1.69 2.98
C ASP A 289 -21.83 -1.28 1.78
N ALA A 290 -20.51 -1.44 1.93
CA ALA A 290 -19.55 -1.13 0.88
C ALA A 290 -19.67 -2.10 -0.30
N HIS A 291 -19.93 -3.40 -0.03
CA HIS A 291 -20.20 -4.40 -1.06
C HIS A 291 -21.48 -4.08 -1.85
N GLU A 292 -22.58 -3.78 -1.15
CA GLU A 292 -23.83 -3.36 -1.79
C GLU A 292 -23.65 -2.13 -2.66
N THR A 293 -22.83 -1.17 -2.21
CA THR A 293 -22.49 0.03 -2.98
C THR A 293 -21.74 -0.34 -4.26
N ALA A 294 -20.73 -1.21 -4.18
CA ALA A 294 -19.97 -1.69 -5.33
C ALA A 294 -20.89 -2.44 -6.33
N LEU A 295 -21.79 -3.31 -5.84
CA LEU A 295 -22.75 -4.02 -6.68
C LEU A 295 -23.70 -3.05 -7.42
N LYS A 296 -24.22 -2.03 -6.74
CA LYS A 296 -25.09 -1.01 -7.35
C LYS A 296 -24.37 -0.23 -8.44
N ILE A 297 -23.12 0.20 -8.16
CA ILE A 297 -22.28 0.91 -9.15
C ILE A 297 -22.08 0.03 -10.39
N LEU A 298 -21.69 -1.23 -10.22
CA LEU A 298 -21.37 -2.11 -11.34
C LEU A 298 -22.61 -2.51 -12.15
N ARG A 299 -23.74 -2.77 -11.51
CA ARG A 299 -25.02 -3.02 -12.20
C ARG A 299 -25.47 -1.82 -13.04
N ASN A 300 -25.26 -0.60 -12.54
CA ASN A 300 -25.58 0.63 -13.27
C ASN A 300 -24.63 0.90 -14.45
N ASN A 301 -23.42 0.32 -14.41
CA ASN A 301 -22.38 0.47 -15.42
C ASN A 301 -22.06 -0.83 -16.16
N LEU A 302 -22.99 -1.79 -16.20
CA LEU A 302 -22.73 -3.11 -16.79
C LEU A 302 -22.26 -3.07 -18.25
N PRO A 303 -22.83 -2.23 -19.15
CA PRO A 303 -22.33 -2.12 -20.53
C PRO A 303 -20.89 -1.60 -20.59
N LEU A 304 -20.52 -0.68 -19.70
CA LEU A 304 -19.16 -0.15 -19.62
C LEU A 304 -18.18 -1.20 -19.07
N LEU A 305 -18.58 -1.92 -18.01
CA LEU A 305 -17.83 -3.05 -17.47
C LEU A 305 -17.52 -4.07 -18.57
N GLU A 306 -18.51 -4.42 -19.39
CA GLU A 306 -18.37 -5.35 -20.51
C GLU A 306 -17.41 -4.81 -21.57
N SER A 307 -17.60 -3.56 -22.01
CA SER A 307 -16.78 -2.93 -23.05
C SER A 307 -15.31 -2.85 -22.67
N ILE A 308 -15.00 -2.38 -21.45
CA ILE A 308 -13.61 -2.26 -20.98
C ILE A 308 -13.01 -3.67 -20.79
N SER A 309 -13.77 -4.64 -20.27
CA SER A 309 -13.30 -6.00 -20.07
C SER A 309 -12.97 -6.70 -21.39
N GLN A 310 -13.77 -6.49 -22.42
CA GLN A 310 -13.48 -7.01 -23.76
C GLN A 310 -12.23 -6.37 -24.37
N LYS A 311 -12.05 -5.06 -24.17
CA LYS A 311 -10.87 -4.35 -24.64
C LYS A 311 -9.60 -4.87 -23.97
N ILE A 312 -9.61 -5.03 -22.63
CA ILE A 312 -8.42 -5.50 -21.92
C ILE A 312 -8.08 -6.97 -22.21
N LEU A 313 -9.07 -7.79 -22.55
CA LEU A 313 -8.83 -9.16 -23.02
C LEU A 313 -8.04 -9.20 -24.33
N GLN A 314 -8.17 -8.17 -25.18
CA GLN A 314 -7.45 -8.06 -26.46
C GLN A 314 -6.08 -7.40 -26.29
N GLU A 315 -6.00 -6.33 -25.50
CA GLU A 315 -4.81 -5.48 -25.38
C GLU A 315 -3.92 -5.89 -24.20
N GLU A 316 -4.43 -6.69 -23.25
CA GLU A 316 -3.80 -7.13 -21.99
C GLU A 316 -3.48 -5.98 -20.99
N VAL A 317 -3.33 -4.77 -21.49
CA VAL A 317 -3.01 -3.56 -20.72
C VAL A 317 -3.78 -2.37 -21.29
N ILE A 318 -4.42 -1.58 -20.41
CA ILE A 318 -5.04 -0.29 -20.76
C ILE A 318 -4.50 0.76 -19.80
N GLU A 319 -3.97 1.88 -20.32
CA GLU A 319 -3.38 2.93 -19.49
C GLU A 319 -3.57 4.34 -20.09
N GLY A 320 -3.20 5.36 -19.33
CA GLY A 320 -3.12 6.73 -19.81
C GLY A 320 -4.46 7.36 -20.20
N ASN A 321 -4.49 8.04 -21.36
CA ASN A 321 -5.67 8.78 -21.81
C ASN A 321 -6.81 7.87 -22.26
N ASP A 322 -6.51 6.70 -22.81
CA ASP A 322 -7.52 5.73 -23.23
C ASP A 322 -8.35 5.27 -22.05
N LEU A 323 -7.68 4.91 -20.94
CA LEU A 323 -8.35 4.50 -19.72
C LEU A 323 -9.17 5.65 -19.11
N LYS A 324 -8.64 6.88 -19.09
CA LYS A 324 -9.37 8.05 -18.60
C LYS A 324 -10.65 8.31 -19.39
N THR A 325 -10.57 8.21 -20.72
CA THR A 325 -11.74 8.42 -21.60
C THR A 325 -12.82 7.37 -21.35
N LEU A 326 -12.42 6.10 -21.23
CA LEU A 326 -13.34 5.00 -20.94
C LEU A 326 -14.02 5.17 -19.58
N LEU A 327 -13.27 5.46 -18.55
CA LEU A 327 -13.81 5.62 -17.19
C LEU A 327 -14.68 6.88 -17.04
N ALA A 328 -14.47 7.92 -17.86
CA ALA A 328 -15.32 9.12 -17.86
C ALA A 328 -16.78 8.84 -18.28
N GLU A 329 -17.06 7.71 -18.93
CA GLU A 329 -18.41 7.28 -19.28
C GLU A 329 -19.18 6.65 -18.09
N SER A 330 -18.48 6.35 -16.98
CA SER A 330 -19.08 5.72 -15.80
C SER A 330 -20.02 6.69 -15.07
N LYS A 331 -21.09 6.14 -14.45
CA LYS A 331 -22.14 6.92 -13.78
C LYS A 331 -22.40 6.38 -12.38
N MET A 332 -22.56 7.30 -11.43
CA MET A 332 -23.06 6.95 -10.11
C MET A 332 -24.52 6.49 -10.24
N PRO A 333 -24.94 5.47 -9.48
CA PRO A 333 -26.35 5.14 -9.33
C PRO A 333 -27.11 6.33 -8.74
N ALA A 334 -28.36 6.49 -9.18
CA ALA A 334 -29.26 7.54 -8.71
C ALA A 334 -29.67 7.33 -7.25
#